data_3c58488dd77296af4fdd202392ae92da
#
_entry.id   3c58488dd77296af4fdd202392ae92da
#
_cell.length_a   1.000
_cell.length_b   1.000
_cell.length_c   1.000
_cell.angle_alpha   90.00
_cell.angle_beta   90.00
_cell.angle_gamma   90.00
#
_symmetry.space_group_name_H-M   'P 1'
#
loop_
_entity.id
_entity.type
_entity.pdbx_description
1 polymer ?
#
loop_
_entity_poly.entity_id
_entity_poly.type
_entity_poly.pdbx_seq_one_letter_code
_entity_poly.pdbx_strand_id
1 'polypeptide(L)' 'MPMPPQDNSALRRKVTELKRAIIAAELRLKQHLERLELRKAAGQETAAAELLVRDAEKDLARLHRRRHELLKAKPHE' A
#
# COMPACT_ATOMS: atom_id res chain seq x y z
N MET A 1 16.36 21.31 32.36
CA MET A 1 15.98 20.01 31.90
C MET A 1 15.94 19.94 30.41
N PRO A 2 16.72 19.08 29.84
CA PRO A 2 16.70 18.99 28.39
C PRO A 2 15.36 18.47 27.94
N MET A 3 14.86 19.10 26.95
CA MET A 3 13.69 18.56 26.30
C MET A 3 14.04 17.24 25.71
N PRO A 4 13.16 16.29 25.82
CA PRO A 4 13.37 15.08 25.04
C PRO A 4 13.46 15.48 23.58
N PRO A 5 14.32 14.84 22.84
CA PRO A 5 14.38 15.14 21.43
C PRO A 5 12.99 15.00 20.85
N GLN A 6 12.74 15.83 19.87
CA GLN A 6 11.53 15.67 19.13
C GLN A 6 11.42 14.22 18.79
N ASP A 7 10.47 13.60 19.42
CA ASP A 7 10.36 12.17 19.28
C ASP A 7 9.67 11.84 18.00
N ASN A 8 10.43 11.37 17.02
CA ASN A 8 9.87 10.97 15.74
C ASN A 8 9.39 9.54 15.77
N SER A 9 9.29 8.95 16.98
CA SER A 9 8.83 7.58 17.10
C SER A 9 7.46 7.38 16.49
N ALA A 10 6.55 8.32 16.74
CA ALA A 10 5.20 8.20 16.19
C ALA A 10 5.23 8.23 14.68
N LEU A 11 6.03 9.14 14.12
CA LEU A 11 6.15 9.23 12.68
C LEU A 11 6.80 7.97 12.10
N ARG A 12 7.88 7.51 12.74
CA ARG A 12 8.55 6.28 12.30
C ARG A 12 7.61 5.09 12.33
N ARG A 13 6.81 5.01 13.39
CA ARG A 13 5.85 3.93 13.53
C ARG A 13 4.83 3.97 12.42
N LYS A 14 4.31 5.15 12.13
CA LYS A 14 3.36 5.31 11.04
C LYS A 14 3.96 4.94 9.71
N VAL A 15 5.19 5.35 9.46
CA VAL A 15 5.87 4.99 8.21
C VAL A 15 6.08 3.49 8.14
N THR A 16 6.48 2.86 9.24
CA THR A 16 6.69 1.41 9.27
C THR A 16 5.40 0.66 9.04
N GLU A 17 4.31 1.09 9.70
CA GLU A 17 3.01 0.46 9.52
C GLU A 17 2.54 0.61 8.08
N LEU A 18 2.79 1.77 7.52
CA LEU A 18 2.39 2.04 6.15
C LEU A 18 3.20 1.20 5.17
N LYS A 19 4.49 1.03 5.43
CA LYS A 19 5.33 0.14 4.62
C LYS A 19 4.78 -1.28 4.63
N ARG A 20 4.40 -1.77 5.81
CA ARG A 20 3.82 -3.10 5.93
C ARG A 20 2.51 -3.21 5.18
N ALA A 21 1.69 -2.15 5.27
CA ALA A 21 0.43 -2.13 4.54
C ALA A 21 0.66 -2.15 3.04
N ILE A 22 1.68 -1.44 2.57
CA ILE A 22 2.03 -1.42 1.15
C ILE A 22 2.48 -2.81 0.70
N ILE A 23 3.33 -3.46 1.47
CA ILE A 23 3.79 -4.81 1.14
C ILE A 23 2.61 -5.77 1.06
N ALA A 24 1.70 -5.69 2.03
CA ALA A 24 0.52 -6.54 2.04
C ALA A 24 -0.38 -6.26 0.84
N ALA A 25 -0.51 -4.97 0.48
CA ALA A 25 -1.33 -4.59 -0.67
C ALA A 25 -0.70 -5.06 -1.98
N GLU A 26 0.63 -4.99 -2.08
CA GLU A 26 1.33 -5.49 -3.25
C GLU A 26 1.14 -6.99 -3.41
N LEU A 27 1.20 -7.71 -2.30
CA LEU A 27 0.98 -9.15 -2.33
C LEU A 27 -0.44 -9.49 -2.77
N ARG A 28 -1.42 -8.76 -2.26
CA ARG A 28 -2.82 -8.97 -2.66
C ARG A 28 -3.01 -8.69 -4.13
N LEU A 29 -2.42 -7.61 -4.62
CA LEU A 29 -2.50 -7.29 -6.04
C LEU A 29 -1.91 -8.41 -6.87
N LYS A 30 -0.74 -8.90 -6.47
CA LYS A 30 -0.09 -10.00 -7.17
C LYS A 30 -1.00 -11.23 -7.23
N GLN A 31 -1.62 -11.56 -6.11
CA GLN A 31 -2.52 -12.71 -6.04
C GLN A 31 -3.73 -12.54 -6.94
N HIS A 32 -4.30 -11.34 -6.96
CA HIS A 32 -5.43 -11.06 -7.85
C HIS A 32 -5.03 -11.13 -9.32
N LEU A 33 -3.84 -10.64 -9.64
CA LEU A 33 -3.34 -10.73 -11.01
C LEU A 33 -3.14 -12.18 -11.45
N GLU A 34 -2.58 -12.99 -10.56
CA GLU A 34 -2.38 -14.41 -10.87
C GLU A 34 -3.71 -15.11 -11.10
N ARG A 35 -4.71 -14.81 -10.28
CA ARG A 35 -6.04 -15.36 -10.46
C ARG A 35 -6.65 -14.94 -11.78
N LEU A 36 -6.49 -13.68 -12.12
CA LEU A 36 -7.01 -13.17 -13.37
C LEU A 36 -6.39 -13.91 -14.54
N GLU A 37 -5.07 -14.10 -14.51
CA GLU A 37 -4.39 -14.81 -15.57
C GLU A 37 -4.88 -16.26 -15.70
N LEU A 38 -5.08 -16.91 -14.56
CA LEU A 38 -5.59 -18.28 -14.58
C LEU A 38 -6.98 -18.34 -15.18
N ARG A 39 -7.85 -17.39 -14.87
CA ARG A 39 -9.18 -17.35 -15.43
C ARG A 39 -9.15 -17.11 -16.93
N LYS A 40 -8.29 -16.21 -17.37
CA LYS A 40 -8.13 -15.96 -18.80
C LYS A 40 -7.67 -17.23 -19.52
N ALA A 41 -6.68 -17.89 -18.95
CA ALA A 41 -6.17 -19.12 -19.56
C ALA A 41 -7.23 -20.21 -19.63
N ALA A 42 -8.14 -20.24 -18.65
CA ALA A 42 -9.20 -21.22 -18.61
C ALA A 42 -10.44 -20.81 -19.40
N GLY A 43 -10.43 -19.63 -20.01
CA GLY A 43 -11.59 -19.13 -20.75
C GLY A 43 -12.77 -18.80 -19.87
N GLN A 44 -12.51 -18.49 -18.59
CA GLN A 44 -13.58 -18.20 -17.65
C GLN A 44 -13.88 -16.71 -17.61
N GLU A 45 -15.03 -16.39 -17.02
CA GLU A 45 -15.45 -15.01 -16.83
C GLU A 45 -14.42 -14.26 -16.01
N THR A 46 -14.01 -13.08 -16.45
CA THR A 46 -12.95 -12.31 -15.80
C THR A 46 -13.40 -11.01 -15.17
N ALA A 47 -14.67 -10.61 -15.36
CA ALA A 47 -15.13 -9.29 -14.92
C ALA A 47 -14.90 -9.07 -13.43
N ALA A 48 -15.27 -10.04 -12.60
CA ALA A 48 -15.10 -9.90 -11.16
C ALA A 48 -13.63 -9.86 -10.77
N ALA A 49 -12.81 -10.68 -11.42
CA ALA A 49 -11.38 -10.70 -11.15
C ALA A 49 -10.72 -9.39 -11.56
N GLU A 50 -11.16 -8.78 -12.66
CA GLU A 50 -10.66 -7.50 -13.11
C GLU A 50 -11.01 -6.39 -12.12
N LEU A 51 -12.20 -6.44 -11.56
CA LEU A 51 -12.60 -5.48 -10.54
C LEU A 51 -11.71 -5.58 -9.30
N LEU A 52 -11.40 -6.80 -8.87
CA LEU A 52 -10.54 -7.00 -7.71
C LEU A 52 -9.15 -6.45 -7.96
N VAL A 53 -8.61 -6.65 -9.17
CA VAL A 53 -7.32 -6.09 -9.53
C VAL A 53 -7.37 -4.56 -9.49
N ARG A 54 -8.41 -3.99 -10.08
CA ARG A 54 -8.56 -2.54 -10.11
C ARG A 54 -8.65 -1.95 -8.70
N ASP A 55 -9.43 -2.59 -7.84
CA ASP A 55 -9.57 -2.13 -6.47
C ASP A 55 -8.25 -2.24 -5.72
N ALA A 56 -7.52 -3.32 -5.94
CA ALA A 56 -6.22 -3.49 -5.30
C ALA A 56 -5.22 -2.45 -5.78
N GLU A 57 -5.27 -2.09 -7.05
CA GLU A 57 -4.41 -1.04 -7.60
C GLU A 57 -4.74 0.32 -6.98
N LYS A 58 -6.02 0.61 -6.80
CA LYS A 58 -6.45 1.85 -6.15
C LYS A 58 -5.99 1.91 -4.71
N ASP A 59 -6.13 0.82 -3.99
CA ASP A 59 -5.68 0.77 -2.60
C ASP A 59 -4.18 1.00 -2.50
N LEU A 60 -3.42 0.36 -3.37
CA LEU A 60 -1.98 0.51 -3.38
C LEU A 60 -1.58 1.94 -3.71
N ALA A 61 -2.24 2.56 -4.69
CA ALA A 61 -1.97 3.94 -5.06
C ALA A 61 -2.27 4.89 -3.90
N ARG A 62 -3.35 4.62 -3.17
CA ARG A 62 -3.70 5.43 -2.00
C ARG A 62 -2.64 5.31 -0.92
N LEU A 63 -2.15 4.12 -0.68
CA LEU A 63 -1.11 3.89 0.33
C LEU A 63 0.20 4.59 -0.05
N HIS A 64 0.58 4.51 -1.32
CA HIS A 64 1.77 5.20 -1.79
C HIS A 64 1.65 6.70 -1.65
N ARG A 65 0.48 7.25 -1.96
CA ARG A 65 0.23 8.67 -1.80
C ARG A 65 0.34 9.08 -0.35
N ARG A 66 -0.25 8.29 0.54
CA ARG A 66 -0.18 8.58 1.96
C ARG A 66 1.26 8.53 2.47
N ARG A 67 2.01 7.57 2.00
CA ARG A 67 3.42 7.47 2.35
C ARG A 67 4.18 8.70 1.89
N HIS A 68 3.93 9.12 0.67
CA HIS A 68 4.56 10.30 0.12
C HIS A 68 4.23 11.53 0.95
N GLU A 69 2.98 11.68 1.34
CA GLU A 69 2.56 12.81 2.16
C GLU A 69 3.20 12.80 3.54
N LEU A 70 3.32 11.63 4.14
CA LEU A 70 3.97 11.53 5.42
C LEU A 70 5.44 11.91 5.35
N LEU A 71 6.10 11.50 4.28
CA LEU A 71 7.51 11.82 4.11
C LEU A 71 7.71 13.29 3.78
N LYS A 72 6.76 13.89 3.07
CA LYS A 72 6.81 15.33 2.78
C LYS A 72 6.56 16.18 4.01
N ALA A 73 5.74 15.68 4.93
CA ALA A 73 5.38 16.41 6.11
C ALA A 73 6.48 16.40 7.16
N LYS A 74 7.60 15.81 6.84
CA LYS A 74 8.72 15.74 7.74
C LYS A 74 9.13 17.15 8.18
N PRO A 75 9.25 17.39 9.47
CA PRO A 75 9.62 18.73 9.91
C PRO A 75 11.02 19.08 9.44
N HIS A 76 11.17 20.32 9.13
CA HIS A 76 12.49 20.84 8.81
C HIS A 76 13.17 21.25 10.08
N GLU A 77 14.43 21.03 10.14
CA GLU A 77 15.20 21.53 11.24
C GLU A 77 15.68 22.91 10.97
#